data_daac17572e59e6e0043c0f98353dce53
#
_entry.id   daac17572e59e6e0043c0f98353dce53
#
_cell.length_a   1.000
_cell.length_b   1.000
_cell.length_c   1.000
_cell.angle_alpha   90.00
_cell.angle_beta   90.00
_cell.angle_gamma   90.00
#
_symmetry.space_group_name_H-M   'P 1'
#
loop_
_entity.id
_entity.type
_entity.pdbx_description
1 polymer ?
#
loop_
_entity_poly.entity_id
_entity_poly.type
_entity_poly.pdbx_seq_one_letter_code
_entity_poly.pdbx_strand_id
1 'polypeptide(L)'
;RMLSFDLETTSANPREARVVTSALVRIDDGAVDADETLADPGVEIPEAAAKVHGITTEKARAEGRDHDEVVRETVEAIKKGWEDGLTLVVFNAPYDLTVLRNLTGDFTVTGPVFDPLLIDRAKDRYRKGPRNLTAMCEHYGVRIDNAHEATADAFAAARVAWVQVRKAYPDLAQMDAGDLMEYQAVEYFHMQNDRKKYFEANGRDASNVLPGWPMLG
;
A
#
# COMPACT_ATOMS: atom_id res chain seq x y z
N ARG A 1 -9.05 -12.08 -8.75
CA ARG A 1 -8.08 -12.81 -7.92
C ARG A 1 -7.02 -11.82 -7.41
N MET A 2 -7.10 -11.49 -6.13
CA MET A 2 -6.21 -10.50 -5.56
C MET A 2 -5.88 -10.80 -4.11
N LEU A 3 -4.72 -10.34 -3.67
CA LEU A 3 -4.30 -10.27 -2.28
C LEU A 3 -4.11 -8.79 -1.94
N SER A 4 -4.98 -8.23 -1.12
CA SER A 4 -4.83 -6.85 -0.66
C SER A 4 -4.06 -6.82 0.65
N PHE A 5 -3.21 -5.82 0.79
CA PHE A 5 -2.25 -5.74 1.88
C PHE A 5 -2.14 -4.31 2.39
N ASP A 6 -2.10 -4.16 3.70
CA ASP A 6 -1.93 -2.87 4.37
C ASP A 6 -1.13 -3.00 5.66
N LEU A 7 -0.24 -2.06 5.90
CA LEU A 7 0.51 -1.93 7.15
C LEU A 7 0.11 -0.66 7.89
N GLU A 8 -0.06 -0.77 9.20
CA GLU A 8 0.04 0.36 10.09
C GLU A 8 1.42 0.33 10.74
N THR A 9 2.07 1.49 10.86
CA THR A 9 3.48 1.57 11.23
C THR A 9 3.77 2.68 12.23
N THR A 10 5.03 2.74 12.66
CA THR A 10 5.52 3.75 13.61
C THR A 10 5.93 5.06 12.95
N SER A 11 6.10 5.13 11.62
CA SER A 11 6.64 6.32 10.94
C SER A 11 6.10 6.45 9.52
N ALA A 12 5.93 7.69 9.08
CA ALA A 12 5.64 7.99 7.68
C ALA A 12 6.86 7.81 6.76
N ASN A 13 8.08 7.73 7.33
CA ASN A 13 9.29 7.43 6.58
C ASN A 13 9.48 5.90 6.49
N PRO A 14 9.38 5.30 5.30
CA PRO A 14 9.46 3.85 5.16
C PRO A 14 10.82 3.26 5.52
N ARG A 15 11.87 4.08 5.55
CA ARG A 15 13.22 3.63 5.94
C ARG A 15 13.41 3.51 7.44
N GLU A 16 12.55 4.13 8.23
CA GLU A 16 12.58 4.12 9.69
C GLU A 16 11.42 3.33 10.29
N ALA A 17 10.39 3.07 9.49
CA ALA A 17 9.14 2.49 9.95
C ALA A 17 9.32 1.07 10.46
N ARG A 18 8.64 0.78 11.57
CA ARG A 18 8.46 -0.57 12.10
C ARG A 18 6.98 -0.91 12.07
N VAL A 19 6.66 -2.18 11.90
CA VAL A 19 5.28 -2.64 11.75
C VAL A 19 4.57 -2.64 13.10
N VAL A 20 3.36 -2.08 13.12
CA VAL A 20 2.41 -2.15 14.23
C VAL A 20 1.31 -3.16 13.92
N THR A 21 0.68 -3.06 12.75
CA THR A 21 -0.26 -4.09 12.26
C THR A 21 0.03 -4.46 10.82
N SER A 22 -0.26 -5.71 10.48
CA SER A 22 -0.23 -6.24 9.13
C SER A 22 -1.57 -6.88 8.81
N ALA A 23 -2.22 -6.40 7.76
CA ALA A 23 -3.48 -6.95 7.27
C ALA A 23 -3.33 -7.50 5.87
N LEU A 24 -3.87 -8.69 5.66
CA LEU A 24 -3.89 -9.39 4.38
C LEU A 24 -5.32 -9.84 4.11
N VAL A 25 -5.85 -9.46 2.96
CA VAL A 25 -7.19 -9.87 2.52
C VAL A 25 -7.05 -10.59 1.19
N ARG A 26 -7.25 -11.89 1.21
CA ARG A 26 -7.21 -12.74 0.02
C ARG A 26 -8.61 -12.84 -0.57
N ILE A 27 -8.75 -12.52 -1.84
CA ILE A 27 -9.99 -12.63 -2.60
C ILE A 27 -9.71 -13.53 -3.79
N ASP A 28 -10.27 -14.74 -3.77
CA ASP A 28 -10.01 -15.77 -4.77
C ASP A 28 -11.30 -16.53 -5.07
N ASP A 29 -11.76 -16.45 -6.32
CA ASP A 29 -12.97 -17.12 -6.82
C ASP A 29 -14.20 -16.94 -5.91
N GLY A 30 -14.42 -15.71 -5.42
CA GLY A 30 -15.56 -15.36 -4.56
C GLY A 30 -15.36 -15.68 -3.07
N ALA A 31 -14.31 -16.39 -2.72
CA ALA A 31 -13.93 -16.61 -1.32
C ALA A 31 -13.12 -15.41 -0.82
N VAL A 32 -13.38 -14.99 0.41
CA VAL A 32 -12.66 -13.91 1.08
C VAL A 32 -12.08 -14.42 2.38
N ASP A 33 -10.77 -14.30 2.52
CA ASP A 33 -10.05 -14.66 3.73
C ASP A 33 -9.24 -13.45 4.20
N ALA A 34 -9.51 -12.98 5.42
CA ALA A 34 -8.88 -11.81 6.00
C ALA A 34 -8.10 -12.18 7.26
N ASP A 35 -6.87 -11.71 7.34
CA ASP A 35 -6.00 -11.91 8.50
C ASP A 35 -5.36 -10.59 8.91
N GLU A 36 -5.41 -10.27 10.20
CA GLU A 36 -4.78 -9.10 10.77
C GLU A 36 -3.96 -9.52 11.98
N THR A 37 -2.72 -9.07 12.02
CA THR A 37 -1.79 -9.38 13.10
C THR A 37 -1.24 -8.11 13.73
N LEU A 38 -1.31 -8.02 15.06
CA LEU A 38 -0.67 -6.98 15.85
C LEU A 38 0.75 -7.40 16.19
N ALA A 39 1.71 -6.52 15.90
CA ALA A 39 3.10 -6.68 16.26
C ALA A 39 3.48 -5.75 17.42
N ASP A 40 4.40 -6.20 18.26
CA ASP A 40 5.16 -5.31 19.12
C ASP A 40 6.30 -4.72 18.28
N PRO A 41 6.28 -3.42 17.96
CA PRO A 41 7.29 -2.85 17.08
C PRO A 41 8.70 -2.79 17.70
N GLY A 42 8.83 -3.06 19.00
CA GLY A 42 10.10 -3.01 19.71
C GLY A 42 10.63 -1.59 19.97
N VAL A 43 9.85 -0.59 19.60
CA VAL A 43 10.11 0.84 19.83
C VAL A 43 8.84 1.51 20.30
N GLU A 44 8.95 2.70 20.84
CA GLU A 44 7.79 3.50 21.18
C GLU A 44 7.05 3.93 19.92
N ILE A 45 5.72 3.83 19.95
CA ILE A 45 4.86 4.33 18.86
C ILE A 45 4.69 5.83 19.05
N PRO A 46 5.15 6.66 18.10
CA PRO A 46 4.98 8.11 18.21
C PRO A 46 3.50 8.49 18.29
N GLU A 47 3.20 9.56 19.02
CA GLU A 47 1.84 10.05 19.18
C GLU A 47 1.16 10.33 17.83
N ALA A 48 1.90 10.87 16.87
CA ALA A 48 1.39 11.15 15.54
C ALA A 48 0.90 9.87 14.83
N ALA A 49 1.63 8.76 14.97
CA ALA A 49 1.21 7.47 14.42
C ALA A 49 0.01 6.89 15.17
N ALA A 50 0.04 6.93 16.50
CA ALA A 50 -1.07 6.45 17.33
C ALA A 50 -2.39 7.19 17.07
N LYS A 51 -2.33 8.48 16.74
CA LYS A 51 -3.51 9.26 16.34
C LYS A 51 -4.13 8.76 15.04
N VAL A 52 -3.33 8.23 14.12
CA VAL A 52 -3.81 7.69 12.85
C VAL A 52 -4.49 6.34 13.03
N HIS A 53 -3.79 5.37 13.63
CA HIS A 53 -4.27 3.98 13.70
C HIS A 53 -4.87 3.58 15.07
N GLY A 54 -4.76 4.43 16.08
CA GLY A 54 -5.38 4.21 17.38
C GLY A 54 -4.70 3.17 18.27
N ILE A 55 -3.50 2.70 17.92
CA ILE A 55 -2.79 1.68 18.68
C ILE A 55 -1.69 2.35 19.51
N THR A 56 -1.77 2.14 20.83
CA THR A 56 -0.78 2.67 21.78
C THR A 56 0.41 1.75 21.92
N THR A 57 1.53 2.31 22.38
CA THR A 57 2.74 1.52 22.71
C THR A 57 2.41 0.43 23.72
N GLU A 58 1.62 0.74 24.75
CA GLU A 58 1.25 -0.18 25.80
C GLU A 58 0.45 -1.37 25.26
N LYS A 59 -0.52 -1.12 24.38
CA LYS A 59 -1.31 -2.17 23.74
C LYS A 59 -0.43 -3.07 22.88
N ALA A 60 0.42 -2.48 22.06
CA ALA A 60 1.31 -3.23 21.17
C ALA A 60 2.28 -4.12 21.96
N ARG A 61 2.82 -3.61 23.06
CA ARG A 61 3.71 -4.40 23.96
C ARG A 61 2.98 -5.52 24.68
N ALA A 62 1.74 -5.29 25.13
CA ALA A 62 0.97 -6.27 25.89
C ALA A 62 0.39 -7.39 25.02
N GLU A 63 -0.07 -7.07 23.82
CA GLU A 63 -0.85 -7.96 22.97
C GLU A 63 -0.15 -8.32 21.66
N GLY A 64 0.87 -7.58 21.25
CA GLY A 64 1.56 -7.77 19.98
C GLY A 64 2.47 -8.99 19.98
N ARG A 65 2.55 -9.61 18.80
CA ARG A 65 3.49 -10.70 18.55
C ARG A 65 4.89 -10.13 18.24
N ASP A 66 5.88 -11.00 18.23
CA ASP A 66 7.24 -10.61 17.84
C ASP A 66 7.25 -9.92 16.47
N HIS A 67 7.85 -8.72 16.41
CA HIS A 67 7.86 -7.88 15.21
C HIS A 67 8.44 -8.61 14.00
N ASP A 68 9.61 -9.22 14.15
CA ASP A 68 10.32 -9.84 13.01
C ASP A 68 9.58 -11.10 12.52
N GLU A 69 8.91 -11.80 13.41
CA GLU A 69 8.04 -12.92 13.05
C GLU A 69 6.84 -12.46 12.22
N VAL A 70 6.18 -11.36 12.63
CA VAL A 70 5.06 -10.78 11.87
C VAL A 70 5.51 -10.30 10.49
N VAL A 71 6.65 -9.65 10.39
CA VAL A 71 7.22 -9.21 9.11
C VAL A 71 7.52 -10.41 8.21
N ARG A 72 8.13 -11.46 8.74
CA ARG A 72 8.43 -12.68 7.98
C ARG A 72 7.16 -13.35 7.46
N GLU A 73 6.16 -13.52 8.31
CA GLU A 73 4.88 -14.12 7.91
C GLU A 73 4.16 -13.28 6.85
N THR A 74 4.21 -11.96 6.94
CA THR A 74 3.66 -11.04 5.94
C THR A 74 4.32 -11.25 4.58
N VAL A 75 5.65 -11.28 4.55
CA VAL A 75 6.41 -11.52 3.31
C VAL A 75 6.11 -12.89 2.71
N GLU A 76 6.04 -13.92 3.54
CA GLU A 76 5.70 -15.27 3.10
C GLU A 76 4.29 -15.34 2.49
N ALA A 77 3.31 -14.67 3.10
CA ALA A 77 1.94 -14.60 2.59
C ALA A 77 1.88 -13.87 1.22
N ILE A 78 2.64 -12.80 1.05
CA ILE A 78 2.73 -12.08 -0.22
C ILE A 78 3.33 -12.98 -1.30
N LYS A 79 4.44 -13.63 -1.01
CA LYS A 79 5.07 -14.56 -1.95
C LYS A 79 4.15 -15.71 -2.34
N LYS A 80 3.45 -16.27 -1.37
CA LYS A 80 2.45 -17.32 -1.61
C LYS A 80 1.32 -16.83 -2.51
N GLY A 81 0.84 -15.61 -2.29
CA GLY A 81 -0.15 -14.99 -3.16
C GLY A 81 0.31 -14.92 -4.61
N TRP A 82 1.53 -14.49 -4.85
CA TRP A 82 2.10 -14.45 -6.20
C TRP A 82 2.26 -15.83 -6.82
N GLU A 83 2.74 -16.82 -6.05
CA GLU A 83 2.84 -18.22 -6.50
C GLU A 83 1.46 -18.79 -6.91
N ASP A 84 0.42 -18.41 -6.19
CA ASP A 84 -0.96 -18.80 -6.50
C ASP A 84 -1.60 -18.01 -7.64
N GLY A 85 -0.86 -17.10 -8.27
CA GLY A 85 -1.33 -16.29 -9.39
C GLY A 85 -2.18 -15.09 -9.02
N LEU A 86 -2.13 -14.63 -7.77
CA LEU A 86 -2.84 -13.44 -7.32
C LEU A 86 -2.07 -12.16 -7.66
N THR A 87 -2.81 -11.08 -7.87
CA THR A 87 -2.23 -9.73 -7.94
C THR A 87 -2.23 -9.11 -6.55
N LEU A 88 -1.09 -8.56 -6.13
CA LEU A 88 -0.98 -7.84 -4.88
C LEU A 88 -1.55 -6.43 -5.04
N VAL A 89 -2.56 -6.08 -4.27
CA VAL A 89 -3.17 -4.75 -4.24
C VAL A 89 -2.62 -3.99 -3.03
N VAL A 90 -1.95 -2.88 -3.28
CA VAL A 90 -1.38 -2.03 -2.23
C VAL A 90 -1.68 -0.57 -2.55
N PHE A 91 -2.40 0.10 -1.68
CA PHE A 91 -2.64 1.54 -1.79
C PHE A 91 -1.38 2.29 -1.40
N ASN A 92 -0.78 3.02 -2.35
CA ASN A 92 0.53 3.66 -2.19
C ASN A 92 1.66 2.62 -1.97
N ALA A 93 1.76 1.70 -2.91
CA ALA A 93 2.70 0.58 -2.86
C ALA A 93 4.16 0.95 -2.51
N PRO A 94 4.73 2.08 -3.00
CA PRO A 94 6.10 2.45 -2.66
C PRO A 94 6.37 2.57 -1.17
N TYR A 95 5.36 2.95 -0.37
CA TYR A 95 5.52 3.03 1.07
C TYR A 95 5.62 1.64 1.72
N ASP A 96 4.57 0.83 1.62
CA ASP A 96 4.51 -0.47 2.32
C ASP A 96 5.59 -1.45 1.85
N LEU A 97 5.82 -1.51 0.54
CA LEU A 97 6.81 -2.43 0.00
C LEU A 97 8.24 -2.02 0.34
N THR A 98 8.51 -0.72 0.43
CA THR A 98 9.80 -0.21 0.90
C THR A 98 10.01 -0.49 2.38
N VAL A 99 8.95 -0.39 3.21
CA VAL A 99 9.01 -0.80 4.62
C VAL A 99 9.47 -2.26 4.73
N LEU A 100 8.85 -3.17 3.98
CA LEU A 100 9.24 -4.59 3.98
C LEU A 100 10.68 -4.79 3.52
N ARG A 101 11.09 -4.11 2.47
CA ARG A 101 12.47 -4.17 1.98
C ARG A 101 13.47 -3.69 3.02
N ASN A 102 13.18 -2.58 3.67
CA ASN A 102 14.05 -2.03 4.70
C ASN A 102 14.18 -2.96 5.90
N LEU A 103 13.07 -3.56 6.34
CA LEU A 103 13.05 -4.44 7.52
C LEU A 103 13.70 -5.80 7.26
N THR A 104 13.59 -6.33 6.04
CA THR A 104 14.13 -7.65 5.69
C THR A 104 15.51 -7.60 5.04
N GLY A 105 15.83 -6.50 4.37
CA GLY A 105 17.06 -6.34 3.59
C GLY A 105 17.05 -7.03 2.23
N ASP A 106 16.13 -7.97 1.98
CA ASP A 106 16.14 -8.81 0.77
C ASP A 106 14.76 -8.96 0.09
N PHE A 107 13.70 -8.39 0.65
CA PHE A 107 12.38 -8.47 0.02
C PHE A 107 12.43 -7.91 -1.40
N THR A 108 11.93 -8.67 -2.36
CA THR A 108 11.83 -8.29 -3.77
C THR A 108 10.44 -8.55 -4.30
N VAL A 109 10.01 -7.75 -5.27
CA VAL A 109 8.74 -7.94 -5.96
C VAL A 109 8.95 -8.93 -7.11
N THR A 110 8.32 -10.10 -6.98
CA THR A 110 8.44 -11.20 -7.96
C THR A 110 7.14 -11.50 -8.70
N GLY A 111 6.10 -10.74 -8.42
CA GLY A 111 4.79 -10.90 -9.05
C GLY A 111 4.08 -9.58 -9.27
N PRO A 112 2.84 -9.61 -9.81
CA PRO A 112 2.13 -8.39 -10.15
C PRO A 112 1.67 -7.61 -8.92
N VAL A 113 1.78 -6.27 -9.03
CA VAL A 113 1.31 -5.29 -8.06
C VAL A 113 0.33 -4.34 -8.74
N PHE A 114 -0.75 -3.99 -8.06
CA PHE A 114 -1.71 -2.99 -8.49
C PHE A 114 -1.85 -1.93 -7.38
N ASP A 115 -1.59 -0.68 -7.71
CA ASP A 115 -1.64 0.45 -6.80
C ASP A 115 -2.79 1.38 -7.15
N PRO A 116 -3.93 1.30 -6.44
CA PRO A 116 -5.10 2.11 -6.75
C PRO A 116 -4.86 3.62 -6.71
N LEU A 117 -3.97 4.09 -5.84
CA LEU A 117 -3.62 5.51 -5.78
C LEU A 117 -2.90 5.97 -7.05
N LEU A 118 -1.95 5.18 -7.51
CA LEU A 118 -1.21 5.47 -8.74
C LEU A 118 -2.12 5.45 -9.96
N ILE A 119 -2.98 4.44 -10.06
CA ILE A 119 -3.95 4.33 -11.16
C ILE A 119 -4.89 5.55 -11.19
N ASP A 120 -5.40 5.97 -10.04
CA ASP A 120 -6.26 7.15 -9.94
C ASP A 120 -5.54 8.41 -10.45
N ARG A 121 -4.30 8.61 -10.01
CA ARG A 121 -3.49 9.76 -10.45
C ARG A 121 -3.17 9.72 -11.94
N ALA A 122 -2.93 8.55 -12.50
CA ALA A 122 -2.63 8.38 -13.91
C ALA A 122 -3.87 8.60 -14.78
N LYS A 123 -5.01 8.04 -14.39
CA LYS A 123 -6.25 8.09 -15.16
C LYS A 123 -7.05 9.38 -14.99
N ASP A 124 -6.95 10.01 -13.84
CA ASP A 124 -7.70 11.22 -13.49
C ASP A 124 -6.78 12.31 -12.94
N ARG A 125 -5.79 12.63 -13.74
CA ARG A 125 -4.62 13.46 -13.38
C ARG A 125 -5.00 14.83 -12.83
N TYR A 126 -6.04 15.45 -13.38
CA TYR A 126 -6.39 16.85 -13.09
C TYR A 126 -7.49 16.99 -12.05
N ARG A 127 -8.01 15.89 -11.51
CA ARG A 127 -9.02 15.97 -10.44
C ARG A 127 -8.43 16.66 -9.22
N LYS A 128 -9.12 17.68 -8.76
CA LYS A 128 -8.75 18.43 -7.55
C LYS A 128 -9.26 17.71 -6.29
N GLY A 129 -8.61 17.99 -5.19
CA GLY A 129 -8.98 17.48 -3.89
C GLY A 129 -8.09 16.34 -3.40
N PRO A 130 -8.38 15.80 -2.20
CA PRO A 130 -7.56 14.77 -1.60
C PRO A 130 -7.70 13.43 -2.33
N ARG A 131 -6.64 12.62 -2.26
CA ARG A 131 -6.58 11.29 -2.85
C ARG A 131 -6.19 10.22 -1.82
N ASN A 132 -6.46 10.47 -0.54
CA ASN A 132 -6.30 9.44 0.48
C ASN A 132 -7.35 8.33 0.27
N LEU A 133 -7.21 7.21 0.96
CA LEU A 133 -8.09 6.07 0.76
C LEU A 133 -9.57 6.39 1.00
N THR A 134 -9.88 7.16 2.03
CA THR A 134 -11.26 7.59 2.33
C THR A 134 -11.85 8.40 1.17
N ALA A 135 -11.10 9.38 0.65
CA ALA A 135 -11.53 10.19 -0.49
C ALA A 135 -11.69 9.34 -1.76
N MET A 136 -10.82 8.36 -1.96
CA MET A 136 -10.90 7.43 -3.08
C MET A 136 -12.14 6.55 -3.00
N CYS A 137 -12.45 6.04 -1.81
CA CYS A 137 -13.67 5.26 -1.57
C CYS A 137 -14.91 6.08 -1.92
N GLU A 138 -14.97 7.33 -1.47
CA GLU A 138 -16.06 8.23 -1.79
C GLU A 138 -16.17 8.46 -3.31
N HIS A 139 -15.04 8.74 -3.96
CA HIS A 139 -15.02 8.99 -5.40
C HIS A 139 -15.49 7.78 -6.23
N TYR A 140 -15.06 6.57 -5.87
CA TYR A 140 -15.42 5.35 -6.60
C TYR A 140 -16.68 4.67 -6.09
N GLY A 141 -17.38 5.26 -5.12
CA GLY A 141 -18.61 4.69 -4.58
C GLY A 141 -18.37 3.42 -3.75
N VAL A 142 -17.22 3.32 -3.12
CA VAL A 142 -16.85 2.21 -2.24
C VAL A 142 -17.10 2.58 -0.79
N ARG A 143 -17.82 1.72 -0.08
CA ARG A 143 -18.05 1.91 1.35
C ARG A 143 -16.84 1.46 2.14
N ILE A 144 -16.42 2.29 3.09
CA ILE A 144 -15.39 1.94 4.07
C ILE A 144 -15.96 2.11 5.47
N ASP A 145 -15.90 1.05 6.27
CA ASP A 145 -16.23 1.07 7.68
C ASP A 145 -14.92 1.02 8.47
N ASN A 146 -14.83 1.77 9.56
CA ASN A 146 -13.64 1.80 10.43
C ASN A 146 -12.34 2.17 9.70
N ALA A 147 -12.34 3.27 8.97
CA ALA A 147 -11.12 3.80 8.33
C ALA A 147 -9.94 3.85 9.32
N HIS A 148 -8.74 3.54 8.82
CA HIS A 148 -7.48 3.41 9.58
C HIS A 148 -7.35 2.13 10.43
N GLU A 149 -8.29 1.20 10.32
CA GLU A 149 -8.05 -0.18 10.72
C GLU A 149 -7.46 -0.94 9.52
N ALA A 150 -6.36 -1.65 9.71
CA ALA A 150 -5.60 -2.23 8.60
C ALA A 150 -6.43 -3.19 7.73
N THR A 151 -7.28 -4.02 8.33
CA THR A 151 -8.16 -4.92 7.57
C THR A 151 -9.20 -4.15 6.75
N ALA A 152 -9.84 -3.13 7.35
CA ALA A 152 -10.82 -2.29 6.66
C ALA A 152 -10.17 -1.54 5.49
N ASP A 153 -8.97 -1.02 5.67
CA ASP A 153 -8.22 -0.32 4.65
C ASP A 153 -7.80 -1.26 3.51
N ALA A 154 -7.36 -2.48 3.83
CA ALA A 154 -7.03 -3.49 2.82
C ALA A 154 -8.26 -3.90 1.99
N PHE A 155 -9.42 -4.11 2.63
CA PHE A 155 -10.68 -4.36 1.92
C PHE A 155 -11.07 -3.21 1.01
N ALA A 156 -10.99 -1.99 1.52
CA ALA A 156 -11.33 -0.79 0.76
C ALA A 156 -10.44 -0.63 -0.47
N ALA A 157 -9.13 -0.84 -0.32
CA ALA A 157 -8.19 -0.80 -1.44
C ALA A 157 -8.53 -1.86 -2.52
N ALA A 158 -8.88 -3.07 -2.11
CA ALA A 158 -9.31 -4.13 -3.03
C ALA A 158 -10.58 -3.75 -3.79
N ARG A 159 -11.56 -3.16 -3.12
CA ARG A 159 -12.82 -2.73 -3.74
C ARG A 159 -12.60 -1.56 -4.71
N VAL A 160 -11.76 -0.60 -4.35
CA VAL A 160 -11.39 0.50 -5.25
C VAL A 160 -10.70 -0.04 -6.49
N ALA A 161 -9.73 -0.95 -6.34
CA ALA A 161 -9.07 -1.61 -7.47
C ALA A 161 -10.06 -2.31 -8.39
N TRP A 162 -11.01 -3.03 -7.83
CA TRP A 162 -12.05 -3.71 -8.59
C TRP A 162 -12.91 -2.73 -9.41
N VAL A 163 -13.36 -1.63 -8.79
CA VAL A 163 -14.15 -0.58 -9.48
C VAL A 163 -13.33 0.07 -10.59
N GLN A 164 -12.06 0.36 -10.33
CA GLN A 164 -11.18 0.95 -11.34
C GLN A 164 -11.06 0.07 -12.60
N VAL A 165 -10.83 -1.20 -12.42
CA VAL A 165 -10.62 -2.14 -13.54
C VAL A 165 -11.94 -2.51 -14.24
N ARG A 166 -13.01 -2.70 -13.47
CA ARG A 166 -14.26 -3.24 -14.01
C ARG A 166 -15.24 -2.17 -14.49
N LYS A 167 -15.17 -0.96 -13.95
CA LYS A 167 -16.15 0.10 -14.23
C LYS A 167 -15.54 1.39 -14.75
N ALA A 168 -14.58 1.95 -14.02
CA ALA A 168 -14.06 3.28 -14.31
C ALA A 168 -13.08 3.30 -15.50
N TYR A 169 -12.18 2.34 -15.57
CA TYR A 169 -11.09 2.29 -16.56
C TYR A 169 -10.98 0.88 -17.17
N PRO A 170 -11.95 0.48 -17.99
CA PRO A 170 -12.01 -0.89 -18.51
C PRO A 170 -10.84 -1.26 -19.44
N ASP A 171 -10.11 -0.28 -19.96
CA ASP A 171 -8.88 -0.51 -20.71
C ASP A 171 -7.80 -1.24 -19.88
N LEU A 172 -7.81 -1.05 -18.55
CA LEU A 172 -6.88 -1.77 -17.67
C LEU A 172 -7.10 -3.29 -17.69
N ALA A 173 -8.34 -3.73 -17.87
CA ALA A 173 -8.67 -5.15 -17.96
C ALA A 173 -8.15 -5.81 -19.25
N GLN A 174 -7.79 -5.02 -20.26
CA GLN A 174 -7.21 -5.50 -21.53
C GLN A 174 -5.69 -5.64 -21.45
N MET A 175 -5.06 -5.10 -20.43
CA MET A 175 -3.62 -5.23 -20.22
C MET A 175 -3.30 -6.57 -19.55
N ASP A 176 -2.23 -7.23 -19.99
CA ASP A 176 -1.68 -8.34 -19.23
C ASP A 176 -0.94 -7.83 -17.98
N ALA A 177 -0.52 -8.74 -17.11
CA ALA A 177 0.16 -8.38 -15.87
C ALA A 177 1.46 -7.59 -16.11
N GLY A 178 2.24 -7.95 -17.11
CA GLY A 178 3.46 -7.27 -17.47
C GLY A 178 3.21 -5.85 -17.97
N ASP A 179 2.26 -5.67 -18.87
CA ASP A 179 1.87 -4.37 -19.39
C ASP A 179 1.34 -3.45 -18.29
N LEU A 180 0.55 -3.99 -17.37
CA LEU A 180 0.01 -3.23 -16.26
C LEU A 180 1.09 -2.78 -15.27
N MET A 181 2.08 -3.64 -15.01
CA MET A 181 3.26 -3.29 -14.21
C MET A 181 4.07 -2.18 -14.86
N GLU A 182 4.34 -2.31 -16.16
CA GLU A 182 5.08 -1.29 -16.93
C GLU A 182 4.33 0.03 -16.96
N TYR A 183 3.03 0.00 -17.24
CA TYR A 183 2.19 1.20 -17.24
C TYR A 183 2.29 1.97 -15.92
N GLN A 184 2.14 1.29 -14.81
CA GLN A 184 2.24 1.88 -13.49
C GLN A 184 3.63 2.46 -13.20
N ALA A 185 4.67 1.71 -13.51
CA ALA A 185 6.05 2.14 -13.28
C ALA A 185 6.41 3.38 -14.11
N VAL A 186 5.99 3.44 -15.37
CA VAL A 186 6.23 4.57 -16.26
C VAL A 186 5.46 5.81 -15.80
N GLU A 187 4.19 5.66 -15.47
CA GLU A 187 3.37 6.78 -14.97
C GLU A 187 3.91 7.33 -13.64
N TYR A 188 4.33 6.46 -12.73
CA TYR A 188 4.95 6.88 -11.48
C TYR A 188 6.25 7.65 -11.72
N PHE A 189 7.10 7.16 -12.60
CA PHE A 189 8.35 7.83 -12.98
C PHE A 189 8.10 9.26 -13.46
N HIS A 190 7.14 9.45 -14.37
CA HIS A 190 6.80 10.77 -14.89
C HIS A 190 6.22 11.69 -13.81
N MET A 191 5.33 11.20 -12.97
CA MET A 191 4.76 11.98 -11.87
C MET A 191 5.81 12.44 -10.88
N GLN A 192 6.76 11.56 -10.54
CA GLN A 192 7.84 11.90 -9.61
C GLN A 192 8.82 12.89 -10.21
N ASN A 193 9.13 12.78 -11.49
CA ASN A 193 9.96 13.77 -12.18
C ASN A 193 9.30 15.15 -12.21
N ASP A 194 8.02 15.23 -12.51
CA ASP A 194 7.28 16.48 -12.48
C ASP A 194 7.25 17.08 -11.06
N ARG A 195 7.01 16.26 -10.05
CA ARG A 195 7.04 16.69 -8.66
C ARG A 195 8.43 17.19 -8.23
N LYS A 196 9.48 16.50 -8.66
CA LYS A 196 10.86 16.91 -8.39
C LYS A 196 11.17 18.27 -8.98
N LYS A 197 10.81 18.49 -10.24
CA LYS A 197 10.97 19.79 -10.91
C LYS A 197 10.19 20.89 -10.21
N TYR A 198 8.98 20.61 -9.78
CA TYR A 198 8.16 21.57 -9.04
C TYR A 198 8.82 21.94 -7.70
N PHE A 199 9.32 20.97 -6.95
CA PHE A 199 10.01 21.23 -5.68
C PHE A 199 11.27 22.07 -5.91
N GLU A 200 12.11 21.70 -6.85
CA GLU A 200 13.33 22.44 -7.20
C GLU A 200 13.03 23.88 -7.64
N ALA A 201 12.01 24.08 -8.47
CA ALA A 201 11.59 25.40 -8.94
C ALA A 201 11.07 26.31 -7.80
N ASN A 202 10.57 25.73 -6.72
CA ASN A 202 10.05 26.46 -5.55
C ASN A 202 11.03 26.46 -4.34
N GLY A 203 12.28 26.12 -4.58
CA GLY A 203 13.32 26.12 -3.54
C GLY A 203 13.11 25.08 -2.43
N ARG A 204 12.34 24.02 -2.73
CA ARG A 204 12.05 22.93 -1.78
C ARG A 204 13.02 21.77 -2.00
N ASP A 205 13.35 21.07 -0.91
CA ASP A 205 14.18 19.87 -0.98
C ASP A 205 13.42 18.75 -1.73
N ALA A 206 14.04 18.26 -2.81
CA ALA A 206 13.50 17.18 -3.63
C ALA A 206 14.25 15.84 -3.44
N SER A 207 15.15 15.76 -2.45
CA SER A 207 16.00 14.57 -2.24
C SER A 207 15.21 13.30 -1.95
N ASN A 208 14.01 13.42 -1.38
CA ASN A 208 13.13 12.30 -1.05
C ASN A 208 12.10 12.00 -2.16
N VAL A 209 12.12 12.75 -3.26
CA VAL A 209 11.25 12.48 -4.41
C VAL A 209 11.95 11.49 -5.31
N LEU A 210 11.67 10.20 -5.11
CA LEU A 210 12.33 9.10 -5.80
C LEU A 210 11.42 8.52 -6.89
N PRO A 211 11.98 8.13 -8.04
CA PRO A 211 11.17 7.73 -9.20
C PRO A 211 10.73 6.28 -9.22
N GLY A 212 11.24 5.43 -8.34
CA GLY A 212 11.02 3.98 -8.39
C GLY A 212 9.63 3.55 -7.94
N TRP A 213 9.05 2.61 -8.65
CA TRP A 213 7.83 1.91 -8.31
C TRP A 213 7.97 0.44 -8.76
N PRO A 214 7.48 -0.55 -8.01
CA PRO A 214 6.62 -0.46 -6.82
C PRO A 214 7.34 -0.23 -5.49
N MET A 215 8.65 -0.24 -5.45
CA MET A 215 9.44 0.17 -4.28
C MET A 215 10.24 1.44 -4.60
N LEU A 216 10.48 2.26 -3.56
CA LEU A 216 11.32 3.46 -3.71
C LEU A 216 12.76 3.09 -4.07
N GLY A 217 13.30 3.83 -5.00
CA GLY A 217 14.66 3.61 -5.46
C GLY A 217 15.11 4.60 -6.52
#